data_f285c40d6a08ad231ce0404ba0987a06
#
_entry.id   f285c40d6a08ad231ce0404ba0987a06
#
_cell.length_a   1.000
_cell.length_b   1.000
_cell.length_c   1.000
_cell.angle_alpha   90.00
_cell.angle_beta   90.00
_cell.angle_gamma   90.00
#
_symmetry.space_group_name_H-M   'P 1'
#
loop_
_entity.id
_entity.type
_entity.pdbx_description
1 polymer ?
#
loop_
_entity_poly.entity_id
_entity_poly.type
_entity_poly.pdbx_seq_one_letter_code
_entity_poly.pdbx_strand_id
1 'polypeptide(L)'
;TEFAWLETDEDLRRAIEGLTFAQWQLFLHPQQRALVDRRTNGPMRVSGGAGTGKTVVTVHRAAVLAKRDAEAGDEVRILLTTYTRNLADDLRRQVAQLAPTLPFAERIGEPGLLVSGLDRIARAVLQRAGDSIAQTAKRVIGRPRTRVLTLPDSKSNPWHEALALMGNELPEGLRSA
;
A
#
# COMPACT_ATOMS: atom_id res chain seq x y z
N THR A 1 16.81 -14.48 11.39
CA THR A 1 16.14 -15.79 11.24
C THR A 1 16.47 -16.27 9.86
N GLU A 2 17.41 -17.24 9.76
CA GLU A 2 17.75 -17.88 8.50
C GLU A 2 16.53 -18.72 8.06
N PHE A 3 15.99 -18.41 6.90
CA PHE A 3 15.01 -19.28 6.26
C PHE A 3 15.78 -20.46 5.64
N ALA A 4 15.71 -21.60 6.32
CA ALA A 4 16.28 -22.84 5.79
C ALA A 4 15.58 -23.23 4.48
N TRP A 5 16.33 -23.80 3.54
CA TRP A 5 15.81 -24.43 2.34
C TRP A 5 14.91 -25.60 2.75
N LEU A 6 13.67 -25.57 2.34
CA LEU A 6 12.72 -26.64 2.57
C LEU A 6 12.65 -27.47 1.30
N GLU A 7 13.23 -28.63 1.32
CA GLU A 7 13.26 -29.55 0.17
C GLU A 7 12.08 -30.52 0.14
N THR A 8 11.42 -30.71 1.29
CA THR A 8 10.33 -31.67 1.45
C THR A 8 9.08 -31.05 2.06
N ASP A 9 7.91 -31.66 1.80
CA ASP A 9 6.63 -31.27 2.44
C ASP A 9 6.68 -31.40 3.97
N GLU A 10 7.54 -32.26 4.50
CA GLU A 10 7.72 -32.51 5.93
C GLU A 10 8.51 -31.37 6.60
N ASP A 11 9.52 -30.84 5.93
CA ASP A 11 10.24 -29.64 6.38
C ASP A 11 9.36 -28.39 6.36
N LEU A 12 8.48 -28.32 5.35
CA LEU A 12 7.47 -27.27 5.27
C LEU A 12 6.49 -27.32 6.45
N ARG A 13 6.00 -28.50 6.80
CA ARG A 13 5.12 -28.68 7.96
C ARG A 13 5.80 -28.27 9.26
N ARG A 14 7.01 -28.74 9.53
CA ARG A 14 7.78 -28.40 10.75
C ARG A 14 8.05 -26.90 10.84
N ALA A 15 8.38 -26.25 9.70
CA ALA A 15 8.60 -24.81 9.67
C ALA A 15 7.32 -24.03 9.99
N ILE A 16 6.16 -24.50 9.51
CA ILE A 16 4.86 -23.87 9.76
C ILE A 16 4.40 -24.09 11.21
N GLU A 17 4.59 -25.26 11.77
CA GLU A 17 4.18 -25.60 13.14
C GLU A 17 4.91 -24.76 14.21
N GLY A 18 6.13 -24.28 13.93
CA GLY A 18 6.90 -23.41 14.82
C GLY A 18 6.63 -21.91 14.67
N LEU A 19 5.82 -21.48 13.69
CA LEU A 19 5.58 -20.07 13.41
C LEU A 19 4.36 -19.55 14.20
N THR A 20 4.48 -18.31 14.70
CA THR A 20 3.30 -17.57 15.14
C THR A 20 2.41 -17.24 13.94
N PHE A 21 1.12 -16.99 14.17
CA PHE A 21 0.19 -16.62 13.10
C PHE A 21 0.68 -15.44 12.25
N ALA A 22 1.28 -14.42 12.89
CA ALA A 22 1.87 -13.27 12.19
C ALA A 22 3.06 -13.66 11.31
N GLN A 23 3.91 -14.56 11.77
CA GLN A 23 5.03 -15.08 10.97
C GLN A 23 4.54 -15.97 9.84
N TRP A 24 3.51 -16.78 10.07
CA TRP A 24 2.88 -17.59 9.04
C TRP A 24 2.27 -16.75 7.93
N GLN A 25 1.63 -15.63 8.25
CA GLN A 25 1.09 -14.69 7.26
C GLN A 25 2.17 -14.13 6.32
N LEU A 26 3.41 -14.07 6.77
CA LEU A 26 4.57 -13.59 5.99
C LEU A 26 5.40 -14.74 5.40
N PHE A 27 4.94 -15.97 5.55
CA PHE A 27 5.65 -17.11 4.98
C PHE A 27 5.68 -17.06 3.46
N LEU A 28 6.88 -17.16 2.89
CA LEU A 28 7.11 -17.13 1.46
C LEU A 28 7.38 -18.55 0.94
N HIS A 29 6.42 -19.09 0.19
CA HIS A 29 6.59 -20.40 -0.44
C HIS A 29 7.78 -20.38 -1.41
N PRO A 30 8.57 -21.49 -1.54
CA PRO A 30 9.74 -21.52 -2.43
C PRO A 30 9.46 -21.08 -3.88
N GLN A 31 8.32 -21.46 -4.45
CA GLN A 31 7.90 -21.01 -5.79
C GLN A 31 7.66 -19.50 -5.88
N GLN A 32 7.21 -18.85 -4.80
CA GLN A 32 7.00 -17.41 -4.75
C GLN A 32 8.33 -16.65 -4.62
N ARG A 33 9.36 -17.28 -4.03
CA ARG A 33 10.69 -16.70 -3.87
C ARG A 33 11.31 -16.32 -5.21
N ALA A 34 11.16 -17.18 -6.22
CA ALA A 34 11.64 -16.89 -7.58
C ALA A 34 11.02 -15.58 -8.16
N LEU A 35 9.77 -15.27 -7.80
CA LEU A 35 9.10 -14.02 -8.19
C LEU A 35 9.64 -12.82 -7.44
N VAL A 36 9.93 -12.98 -6.15
CA VAL A 36 10.48 -11.92 -5.29
C VAL A 36 11.89 -11.55 -5.73
N ASP A 37 12.73 -12.54 -6.02
CA ASP A 37 14.15 -12.34 -6.35
C ASP A 37 14.39 -11.95 -7.81
N ARG A 38 13.39 -12.09 -8.66
CA ARG A 38 13.50 -11.83 -10.09
C ARG A 38 13.92 -10.38 -10.36
N ARG A 39 15.00 -10.21 -11.14
CA ARG A 39 15.39 -8.91 -11.68
C ARG A 39 14.64 -8.67 -12.99
N THR A 40 14.03 -7.51 -13.11
CA THR A 40 13.29 -7.09 -14.30
C THR A 40 13.69 -5.68 -14.68
N ASN A 41 13.90 -5.43 -15.95
CA ASN A 41 14.16 -4.08 -16.48
C ASN A 41 12.86 -3.34 -16.87
N GLY A 42 11.71 -3.85 -16.43
CA GLY A 42 10.41 -3.29 -16.76
C GLY A 42 9.31 -3.81 -15.84
N PRO A 43 8.04 -3.47 -16.12
CA PRO A 43 6.91 -3.87 -15.31
C PRO A 43 6.81 -5.39 -15.15
N MET A 44 6.49 -5.84 -13.95
CA MET A 44 6.17 -7.23 -13.66
C MET A 44 4.75 -7.34 -13.14
N ARG A 45 3.98 -8.26 -13.71
CA ARG A 45 2.63 -8.59 -13.25
C ARG A 45 2.63 -9.95 -12.57
N VAL A 46 2.10 -10.02 -11.36
CA VAL A 46 1.84 -11.28 -10.65
C VAL A 46 0.33 -11.49 -10.60
N SER A 47 -0.13 -12.60 -11.15
CA SER A 47 -1.54 -12.99 -11.19
C SER A 47 -1.75 -14.32 -10.48
N GLY A 48 -2.96 -14.53 -9.99
CA GLY A 48 -3.35 -15.76 -9.28
C GLY A 48 -4.72 -15.58 -8.61
N GLY A 49 -5.33 -16.66 -8.19
CA GLY A 49 -6.60 -16.69 -7.48
C GLY A 49 -6.57 -15.97 -6.11
N ALA A 50 -7.70 -15.89 -5.44
CA ALA A 50 -7.77 -15.42 -4.06
C ALA A 50 -6.94 -16.36 -3.16
N GLY A 51 -6.30 -15.82 -2.12
CA GLY A 51 -5.53 -16.60 -1.15
C GLY A 51 -4.18 -17.15 -1.63
N THR A 52 -3.76 -16.94 -2.87
CA THR A 52 -2.50 -17.47 -3.42
C THR A 52 -1.24 -16.71 -2.98
N GLY A 53 -1.32 -15.82 -2.00
CA GLY A 53 -0.18 -15.11 -1.41
C GLY A 53 0.39 -13.97 -2.25
N LYS A 54 -0.37 -13.39 -3.20
CA LYS A 54 0.10 -12.24 -4.00
C LYS A 54 0.59 -11.07 -3.15
N THR A 55 -0.10 -10.79 -2.06
CA THR A 55 0.28 -9.75 -1.09
C THR A 55 1.61 -10.08 -0.41
N VAL A 56 1.81 -11.33 -0.03
CA VAL A 56 3.08 -11.81 0.56
C VAL A 56 4.24 -11.57 -0.40
N VAL A 57 4.08 -11.96 -1.68
CA VAL A 57 5.08 -11.69 -2.72
C VAL A 57 5.37 -10.19 -2.84
N THR A 58 4.35 -9.35 -2.78
CA THR A 58 4.51 -7.89 -2.90
C THR A 58 5.29 -7.30 -1.73
N VAL A 59 4.95 -7.69 -0.51
CA VAL A 59 5.62 -7.25 0.73
C VAL A 59 7.10 -7.66 0.72
N HIS A 60 7.37 -8.94 0.45
CA HIS A 60 8.76 -9.43 0.34
C HIS A 60 9.54 -8.75 -0.77
N ARG A 61 8.92 -8.53 -1.94
CA ARG A 61 9.58 -7.85 -3.05
C ARG A 61 9.95 -6.42 -2.70
N ALA A 62 9.07 -5.67 -2.04
CA ALA A 62 9.35 -4.32 -1.57
C ALA A 62 10.57 -4.30 -0.63
N ALA A 63 10.62 -5.23 0.33
CA ALA A 63 11.75 -5.36 1.25
C ALA A 63 13.06 -5.73 0.54
N VAL A 64 13.02 -6.68 -0.42
CA VAL A 64 14.20 -7.10 -1.19
C VAL A 64 14.71 -5.97 -2.09
N LEU A 65 13.83 -5.20 -2.74
CA LEU A 65 14.24 -4.07 -3.56
C LEU A 65 14.91 -2.99 -2.70
N ALA A 66 14.31 -2.64 -1.56
CA ALA A 66 14.88 -1.66 -0.65
C ALA A 66 16.25 -2.08 -0.10
N LYS A 67 16.40 -3.36 0.22
CA LYS A 67 17.70 -3.90 0.65
C LYS A 67 18.75 -3.80 -0.46
N ARG A 68 18.39 -4.10 -1.70
CA ARG A 68 19.28 -4.00 -2.85
C ARG A 68 19.74 -2.58 -3.12
N ASP A 69 18.82 -1.60 -3.05
CA ASP A 69 19.17 -0.19 -3.22
C ASP A 69 20.15 0.25 -2.12
N ALA A 70 19.87 -0.11 -0.87
CA ALA A 70 20.77 0.20 0.25
C ALA A 70 22.14 -0.46 0.13
N GLU A 71 22.23 -1.73 -0.31
CA GLU A 71 23.49 -2.45 -0.54
C GLU A 71 24.30 -1.87 -1.71
N ALA A 72 23.61 -1.30 -2.71
CA ALA A 72 24.25 -0.59 -3.81
C ALA A 72 24.75 0.82 -3.43
N GLY A 73 24.39 1.29 -2.24
CA GLY A 73 24.67 2.67 -1.81
C GLY A 73 23.71 3.69 -2.41
N ASP A 74 22.62 3.22 -3.02
CA ASP A 74 21.58 4.05 -3.59
C ASP A 74 20.57 4.49 -2.52
N GLU A 75 19.95 5.63 -2.75
CA GLU A 75 18.88 6.10 -1.90
C GLU A 75 17.61 5.30 -2.13
N VAL A 76 17.11 4.62 -1.10
CA VAL A 76 15.86 3.85 -1.18
C VAL A 76 14.70 4.79 -1.53
N ARG A 77 14.01 4.53 -2.65
CA ARG A 77 12.83 5.30 -3.09
C ARG A 77 11.77 4.35 -3.65
N ILE A 78 11.02 3.73 -2.78
CA ILE A 78 10.01 2.74 -3.13
C ILE A 78 8.64 3.21 -2.70
N LEU A 79 7.67 3.09 -3.60
CA LEU A 79 6.25 3.32 -3.33
C LEU A 79 5.50 1.98 -3.37
N LEU A 80 4.97 1.58 -2.23
CA LEU A 80 4.02 0.47 -2.11
C LEU A 80 2.62 1.06 -1.95
N THR A 81 1.78 0.87 -2.95
CA THR A 81 0.43 1.44 -2.95
C THR A 81 -0.66 0.38 -3.02
N THR A 82 -1.79 0.69 -2.41
CA THR A 82 -2.99 -0.12 -2.44
C THR A 82 -4.23 0.79 -2.52
N TYR A 83 -5.39 0.20 -2.68
CA TYR A 83 -6.62 0.97 -2.86
C TYR A 83 -7.11 1.63 -1.57
N THR A 84 -7.11 0.90 -0.45
CA THR A 84 -7.67 1.40 0.82
C THR A 84 -6.58 1.79 1.82
N ARG A 85 -6.92 2.73 2.71
CA ARG A 85 -6.05 3.15 3.80
C ARG A 85 -5.75 2.00 4.77
N ASN A 86 -6.77 1.26 5.18
CA ASN A 86 -6.60 0.16 6.14
C ASN A 86 -5.64 -0.91 5.62
N LEU A 87 -5.74 -1.24 4.33
CA LEU A 87 -4.81 -2.19 3.71
C LEU A 87 -3.39 -1.61 3.61
N ALA A 88 -3.24 -0.30 3.37
CA ALA A 88 -1.92 0.34 3.38
C ALA A 88 -1.27 0.27 4.77
N ASP A 89 -2.05 0.54 5.83
CA ASP A 89 -1.57 0.45 7.21
C ASP A 89 -1.18 -1.00 7.58
N ASP A 90 -1.92 -1.99 7.10
CA ASP A 90 -1.60 -3.40 7.27
C ASP A 90 -0.31 -3.79 6.52
N LEU A 91 -0.18 -3.43 5.26
CA LEU A 91 1.04 -3.67 4.48
C LEU A 91 2.26 -3.02 5.13
N ARG A 92 2.12 -1.81 5.68
CA ARG A 92 3.21 -1.14 6.40
C ARG A 92 3.66 -1.95 7.61
N ARG A 93 2.70 -2.47 8.41
CA ARG A 93 3.03 -3.35 9.56
C ARG A 93 3.75 -4.61 9.11
N GLN A 94 3.27 -5.26 8.06
CA GLN A 94 3.88 -6.48 7.53
C GLN A 94 5.31 -6.24 7.04
N VAL A 95 5.56 -5.15 6.31
CA VAL A 95 6.93 -4.80 5.89
C VAL A 95 7.81 -4.47 7.09
N ALA A 96 7.31 -3.75 8.09
CA ALA A 96 8.07 -3.44 9.31
C ALA A 96 8.46 -4.70 10.11
N GLN A 97 7.61 -5.72 10.14
CA GLN A 97 7.92 -7.02 10.75
C GLN A 97 8.98 -7.79 9.94
N LEU A 98 8.90 -7.75 8.62
CA LEU A 98 9.82 -8.46 7.73
C LEU A 98 11.20 -7.79 7.66
N ALA A 99 11.24 -6.48 7.65
CA ALA A 99 12.45 -5.69 7.51
C ALA A 99 12.47 -4.50 8.50
N PRO A 100 12.74 -4.75 9.79
CA PRO A 100 12.64 -3.73 10.84
C PRO A 100 13.60 -2.54 10.66
N THR A 101 14.70 -2.75 9.94
CA THR A 101 15.72 -1.71 9.69
C THR A 101 15.45 -0.87 8.47
N LEU A 102 14.40 -1.19 7.70
CA LEU A 102 14.06 -0.46 6.50
C LEU A 102 13.54 0.95 6.82
N PRO A 103 14.12 2.01 6.23
CA PRO A 103 13.61 3.36 6.43
C PRO A 103 12.25 3.53 5.73
N PHE A 104 11.27 4.04 6.48
CA PHE A 104 9.97 4.41 5.93
C PHE A 104 9.92 5.89 5.60
N ALA A 105 9.39 6.23 4.43
CA ALA A 105 9.04 7.59 4.05
C ALA A 105 7.63 7.93 4.55
N GLU A 106 7.41 9.16 4.96
CA GLU A 106 6.09 9.67 5.37
C GLU A 106 5.39 10.44 4.25
N ARG A 107 6.16 10.98 3.32
CA ARG A 107 5.65 11.81 2.22
C ARG A 107 6.25 11.41 0.87
N ILE A 108 5.53 11.75 -0.20
CA ILE A 108 6.02 11.55 -1.57
C ILE A 108 7.29 12.36 -1.80
N GLY A 109 8.31 11.68 -2.31
CA GLY A 109 9.61 12.27 -2.63
C GLY A 109 10.64 12.21 -1.51
N GLU A 110 10.27 11.78 -0.31
CA GLU A 110 11.23 11.45 0.75
C GLU A 110 11.91 10.11 0.48
N PRO A 111 13.17 9.94 0.92
CA PRO A 111 13.85 8.65 0.87
C PRO A 111 13.20 7.64 1.80
N GLY A 112 13.20 6.38 1.39
CA GLY A 112 12.61 5.27 2.12
C GLY A 112 11.47 4.58 1.37
N LEU A 113 10.81 3.66 2.06
CA LEU A 113 9.61 2.99 1.58
C LEU A 113 8.37 3.77 2.00
N LEU A 114 7.67 4.36 1.06
CA LEU A 114 6.34 4.95 1.28
C LEU A 114 5.26 3.91 1.06
N VAL A 115 4.47 3.62 2.09
CA VAL A 115 3.28 2.77 1.98
C VAL A 115 2.03 3.63 2.13
N SER A 116 1.17 3.66 1.11
CA SER A 116 0.03 4.57 1.11
C SER A 116 -1.14 4.09 0.25
N GLY A 117 -2.35 4.50 0.61
CA GLY A 117 -3.52 4.34 -0.25
C GLY A 117 -3.46 5.27 -1.47
N LEU A 118 -4.01 4.81 -2.59
CA LEU A 118 -3.97 5.53 -3.87
C LEU A 118 -4.56 6.94 -3.78
N ASP A 119 -5.68 7.10 -3.06
CA ASP A 119 -6.34 8.41 -2.91
C ASP A 119 -5.45 9.43 -2.18
N ARG A 120 -4.72 8.98 -1.15
CA ARG A 120 -3.78 9.84 -0.42
C ARG A 120 -2.65 10.31 -1.32
N ILE A 121 -2.14 9.40 -2.17
CA ILE A 121 -1.09 9.72 -3.14
C ILE A 121 -1.61 10.72 -4.17
N ALA A 122 -2.77 10.43 -4.77
CA ALA A 122 -3.39 11.32 -5.75
C ALA A 122 -3.59 12.72 -5.17
N ARG A 123 -4.09 12.82 -3.95
CA ARG A 123 -4.27 14.10 -3.25
C ARG A 123 -2.94 14.83 -3.03
N ALA A 124 -1.91 14.13 -2.57
CA ALA A 124 -0.61 14.74 -2.33
C ALA A 124 0.03 15.25 -3.62
N VAL A 125 -0.10 14.51 -4.73
CA VAL A 125 0.34 14.96 -6.06
C VAL A 125 -0.42 16.20 -6.50
N LEU A 126 -1.74 16.21 -6.34
CA LEU A 126 -2.58 17.34 -6.69
C LEU A 126 -2.24 18.59 -5.85
N GLN A 127 -2.05 18.45 -4.55
CA GLN A 127 -1.64 19.54 -3.68
C GLN A 127 -0.28 20.12 -4.08
N ARG A 128 0.68 19.26 -4.45
CA ARG A 128 2.01 19.67 -4.89
C ARG A 128 2.01 20.35 -6.25
N ALA A 129 1.08 19.98 -7.13
CA ALA A 129 0.94 20.55 -8.45
C ALA A 129 0.35 21.98 -8.44
N GLY A 130 -0.37 22.37 -7.37
CA GLY A 130 -0.88 23.73 -7.20
C GLY A 130 -1.65 24.23 -8.43
N ASP A 131 -1.36 25.46 -8.86
CA ASP A 131 -2.05 26.13 -9.98
C ASP A 131 -1.84 25.45 -11.34
N SER A 132 -0.82 24.60 -11.50
CA SER A 132 -0.60 23.86 -12.74
C SER A 132 -1.72 22.87 -13.05
N ILE A 133 -2.52 22.49 -12.04
CA ILE A 133 -3.68 21.61 -12.21
C ILE A 133 -4.71 22.22 -13.15
N ALA A 134 -4.97 23.52 -13.05
CA ALA A 134 -5.97 24.18 -13.88
C ALA A 134 -5.62 24.07 -15.37
N GLN A 135 -4.33 24.23 -15.70
CA GLN A 135 -3.84 24.09 -17.07
C GLN A 135 -3.89 22.64 -17.55
N THR A 136 -3.47 21.69 -16.69
CA THR A 136 -3.50 20.27 -17.01
C THR A 136 -4.94 19.79 -17.19
N ALA A 137 -5.86 20.18 -16.32
CA ALA A 137 -7.27 19.84 -16.42
C ALA A 137 -7.87 20.40 -17.74
N LYS A 138 -7.54 21.63 -18.12
CA LYS A 138 -7.97 22.21 -19.41
C LYS A 138 -7.49 21.38 -20.60
N ARG A 139 -6.25 20.86 -20.56
CA ARG A 139 -5.70 20.02 -21.64
C ARG A 139 -6.36 18.65 -21.73
N VAL A 140 -6.69 18.03 -20.59
CA VAL A 140 -7.18 16.64 -20.54
C VAL A 140 -8.70 16.56 -20.67
N ILE A 141 -9.43 17.44 -19.97
CA ILE A 141 -10.90 17.41 -19.91
C ILE A 141 -11.57 18.61 -20.59
N GLY A 142 -10.81 19.47 -21.27
CA GLY A 142 -11.32 20.63 -22.01
C GLY A 142 -11.83 21.79 -21.14
N ARG A 143 -11.82 21.65 -19.81
CA ARG A 143 -12.32 22.68 -18.88
C ARG A 143 -11.29 22.97 -17.79
N PRO A 144 -11.02 24.25 -17.45
CA PRO A 144 -10.17 24.56 -16.32
C PRO A 144 -10.89 24.18 -15.03
N ARG A 145 -10.28 23.35 -14.18
CA ARG A 145 -10.73 23.12 -12.80
C ARG A 145 -9.88 23.99 -11.88
N THR A 146 -10.51 24.96 -11.28
CA THR A 146 -9.87 25.89 -10.34
C THR A 146 -9.98 25.41 -8.89
N ARG A 147 -10.77 24.39 -8.60
CA ARG A 147 -10.87 23.78 -7.28
C ARG A 147 -10.39 22.34 -7.33
N VAL A 148 -9.32 22.05 -6.64
CA VAL A 148 -9.06 20.72 -6.11
C VAL A 148 -10.20 20.47 -5.12
N LEU A 149 -10.97 19.40 -5.33
CA LEU A 149 -11.90 18.94 -4.31
C LEU A 149 -11.09 18.64 -3.05
N THR A 150 -11.03 19.57 -2.15
CA THR A 150 -10.69 19.30 -0.76
C THR A 150 -11.83 18.45 -0.25
N LEU A 151 -11.61 17.13 -0.24
CA LEU A 151 -12.48 16.28 0.57
C LEU A 151 -12.37 16.82 1.99
N PRO A 152 -13.49 17.00 2.68
CA PRO A 152 -13.49 17.49 4.06
C PRO A 152 -12.50 16.67 4.88
N ASP A 153 -11.79 17.33 5.76
CA ASP A 153 -10.92 16.68 6.73
C ASP A 153 -11.68 15.52 7.36
N SER A 154 -10.99 14.43 7.66
CA SER A 154 -11.60 13.19 8.19
C SER A 154 -12.39 13.39 9.49
N LYS A 155 -12.44 14.63 10.01
CA LYS A 155 -13.25 15.06 11.15
C LYS A 155 -14.64 15.53 10.75
N SER A 156 -14.91 15.93 9.51
CA SER A 156 -16.26 16.20 9.03
C SER A 156 -16.76 14.93 8.31
N ASN A 157 -17.61 14.20 8.99
CA ASN A 157 -18.30 13.08 8.37
C ASN A 157 -19.23 13.62 7.28
N PRO A 158 -18.98 13.36 5.97
CA PRO A 158 -19.82 13.89 4.89
C PRO A 158 -21.30 13.50 5.03
N TRP A 159 -21.55 12.42 5.76
CA TRP A 159 -22.90 11.98 6.08
C TRP A 159 -23.60 12.91 7.08
N HIS A 160 -22.88 13.54 8.01
CA HIS A 160 -23.46 14.53 8.90
C HIS A 160 -23.87 15.80 8.16
N GLU A 161 -23.07 16.27 7.20
CA GLU A 161 -23.44 17.40 6.34
C GLU A 161 -24.60 17.06 5.42
N ALA A 162 -24.60 15.88 4.81
CA ALA A 162 -25.70 15.39 3.98
C ALA A 162 -27.01 15.24 4.80
N LEU A 163 -26.91 14.71 6.02
CA LEU A 163 -28.04 14.58 6.93
C LEU A 163 -28.57 15.93 7.41
N ALA A 164 -27.68 16.91 7.65
CA ALA A 164 -28.09 18.28 8.00
C ALA A 164 -28.79 19.01 6.85
N LEU A 165 -28.37 18.73 5.59
CA LEU A 165 -29.01 19.29 4.39
C LEU A 165 -30.37 18.63 4.07
N MET A 166 -30.58 17.39 4.44
CA MET A 166 -31.84 16.65 4.24
C MET A 166 -32.91 16.98 5.28
N GLY A 167 -32.56 17.77 6.31
CA GLY A 167 -33.52 18.18 7.33
C GLY A 167 -34.12 17.01 8.11
N ASN A 168 -35.30 17.23 8.70
CA ASN A 168 -35.99 16.26 9.56
C ASN A 168 -36.70 15.12 8.82
N GLU A 169 -36.42 14.89 7.54
CA GLU A 169 -37.15 13.93 6.70
C GLU A 169 -36.67 12.47 6.84
N LEU A 170 -35.69 12.19 7.68
CA LEU A 170 -35.24 10.81 7.91
C LEU A 170 -36.18 10.07 8.85
N PRO A 171 -36.60 8.85 8.47
CA PRO A 171 -37.38 7.94 9.35
C PRO A 171 -36.67 7.77 10.69
N GLU A 172 -37.44 7.76 11.79
CA GLU A 172 -36.87 7.70 13.16
C GLU A 172 -35.91 6.53 13.40
N GLY A 173 -36.06 5.39 12.70
CA GLY A 173 -35.17 4.24 12.80
C GLY A 173 -33.76 4.44 12.23
N LEU A 174 -33.47 5.53 11.51
CA LEU A 174 -32.15 5.82 10.94
C LEU A 174 -31.44 6.98 11.66
N ARG A 175 -32.05 7.54 12.71
CA ARG A 175 -31.47 8.65 13.49
C ARG A 175 -30.53 8.20 14.62
N SER A 176 -30.48 6.91 14.91
CA SER A 176 -29.76 6.31 16.05
C SER A 176 -28.66 5.29 15.66
N ALA A 177 -28.12 5.35 14.45
CA ALA A 177 -27.03 4.49 14.01
C ALA A 177 -25.70 5.25 13.94
#